data_de9597075b13b2f7ac901ccd7d193e9a
#
_entry.id   de9597075b13b2f7ac901ccd7d193e9a
#
_cell.length_a   1.000
_cell.length_b   1.000
_cell.length_c   1.000
_cell.angle_alpha   90.00
_cell.angle_beta   90.00
_cell.angle_gamma   90.00
#
_symmetry.space_group_name_H-M   'P 1'
#
loop_
_entity.id
_entity.type
_entity.pdbx_description
1 polymer ?
#
loop_
_entity_poly.entity_id
_entity_poly.type
_entity_poly.pdbx_seq_one_letter_code
_entity_poly.pdbx_strand_id
1 'polypeptide(L)'
;MNNYIVAVDFDGTLFTDEYPYIGKPIWNVINFCKKAKAQGDTLILWTCRCGEDLKEAIESCKSVGLEFDYVNENSKEHLAKFNNQDTRKIYADYYIDDKMIDAKLIRRAIF
;
A
#
# COMPACT_ATOMS: atom_id res chain seq x y z
N MET A 1 8.39 9.33 -16.61
CA MET A 1 7.59 8.42 -15.79
C MET A 1 8.49 7.55 -14.97
N ASN A 2 8.20 7.42 -13.69
CA ASN A 2 9.15 6.81 -12.77
C ASN A 2 8.99 5.31 -12.59
N ASN A 3 7.83 4.75 -12.84
CA ASN A 3 7.55 3.31 -12.72
C ASN A 3 7.97 2.70 -11.38
N TYR A 4 7.74 3.45 -10.31
CA TYR A 4 7.96 2.93 -8.96
C TYR A 4 6.87 1.94 -8.56
N ILE A 5 7.20 1.08 -7.60
CA ILE A 5 6.23 0.21 -6.94
C ILE A 5 5.96 0.81 -5.58
N VAL A 6 4.70 1.13 -5.31
CA VAL A 6 4.26 1.75 -4.05
C VAL A 6 3.30 0.80 -3.36
N ALA A 7 3.64 0.40 -2.13
CA ALA A 7 2.78 -0.42 -1.29
C ALA A 7 2.15 0.47 -0.23
N VAL A 8 0.83 0.43 -0.11
CA VAL A 8 0.10 1.31 0.81
C VAL A 8 -0.82 0.49 1.71
N ASP A 9 -0.77 0.77 3.00
CA ASP A 9 -1.65 0.19 4.01
C ASP A 9 -3.04 0.81 3.94
N PHE A 10 -4.03 0.15 4.55
CA PHE A 10 -5.41 0.63 4.56
C PHE A 10 -5.78 1.32 5.87
N ASP A 11 -5.87 0.56 6.97
CA ASP A 11 -6.33 1.11 8.26
C ASP A 11 -5.29 2.05 8.87
N GLY A 12 -5.69 3.29 9.13
CA GLY A 12 -4.80 4.31 9.66
C GLY A 12 -3.96 5.01 8.60
N THR A 13 -4.11 4.66 7.32
CA THR A 13 -3.31 5.20 6.22
C THR A 13 -4.18 5.77 5.11
N LEU A 14 -4.98 4.94 4.44
CA LEU A 14 -5.94 5.41 3.43
C LEU A 14 -7.26 5.85 4.06
N PHE A 15 -7.68 5.15 5.12
CA PHE A 15 -8.87 5.46 5.89
C PHE A 15 -8.49 5.45 7.37
N THR A 16 -9.18 6.22 8.19
CA THR A 16 -8.93 6.19 9.64
C THR A 16 -9.15 4.77 10.18
N ASP A 17 -8.40 4.41 11.23
CA ASP A 17 -8.45 3.05 11.78
C ASP A 17 -9.67 2.87 12.69
N GLU A 18 -10.68 2.21 12.16
CA GLU A 18 -11.87 1.82 12.91
C GLU A 18 -12.17 0.33 12.67
N TYR A 19 -11.12 -0.43 12.44
CA TYR A 19 -11.21 -1.86 12.16
C TYR A 19 -12.12 -2.58 13.19
N PRO A 20 -13.05 -3.48 12.77
CA PRO A 20 -13.20 -4.00 11.40
C PRO A 20 -14.04 -3.11 10.48
N TYR A 21 -14.57 -2.02 10.97
CA TYR A 21 -15.39 -1.11 10.18
C TYR A 21 -14.52 -0.26 9.27
N ILE A 22 -15.13 0.38 8.29
CA ILE A 22 -14.44 1.32 7.41
C ILE A 22 -14.49 2.70 8.07
N GLY A 23 -13.34 3.30 8.26
CA GLY A 23 -13.24 4.64 8.82
C GLY A 23 -13.51 5.74 7.78
N LYS A 24 -12.96 6.91 8.04
CA LYS A 24 -13.11 8.07 7.16
C LYS A 24 -11.94 8.16 6.19
N PRO A 25 -12.18 8.60 4.94
CA PRO A 25 -11.09 8.75 3.97
C PRO A 25 -10.02 9.73 4.47
N ILE A 26 -8.76 9.36 4.28
CA ILE A 26 -7.62 10.25 4.51
C ILE A 26 -7.20 10.77 3.15
N TRP A 27 -7.79 11.88 2.74
CA TRP A 27 -7.71 12.37 1.37
C TRP A 27 -6.31 12.67 0.88
N ASN A 28 -5.43 13.17 1.74
CA ASN A 28 -4.06 13.46 1.32
C ASN A 28 -3.33 12.20 0.86
N VAL A 29 -3.52 11.09 1.56
CA VAL A 29 -2.89 9.82 1.19
C VAL A 29 -3.56 9.24 -0.05
N ILE A 30 -4.89 9.27 -0.11
CA ILE A 30 -5.65 8.81 -1.26
C ILE A 30 -5.21 9.56 -2.53
N ASN A 31 -5.14 10.88 -2.44
CA ASN A 31 -4.77 11.71 -3.59
C ASN A 31 -3.32 11.49 -4.00
N PHE A 32 -2.41 11.27 -3.05
CA PHE A 32 -1.03 10.91 -3.36
C PHE A 32 -0.97 9.60 -4.17
N CYS A 33 -1.71 8.59 -3.75
CA CYS A 33 -1.74 7.30 -4.44
C CYS A 33 -2.37 7.42 -5.84
N LYS A 34 -3.43 8.21 -5.97
CA LYS A 34 -4.06 8.45 -7.28
C LYS A 34 -3.08 9.13 -8.23
N LYS A 35 -2.32 10.09 -7.74
CA LYS A 35 -1.31 10.79 -8.53
C LYS A 35 -0.19 9.83 -8.93
N ALA A 36 0.25 8.97 -8.03
CA ALA A 36 1.27 7.97 -8.33
C ALA A 36 0.82 7.06 -9.48
N LYS A 37 -0.41 6.55 -9.41
CA LYS A 37 -0.96 5.73 -10.51
C LYS A 37 -1.01 6.51 -11.82
N ALA A 38 -1.47 7.75 -11.78
CA ALA A 38 -1.56 8.58 -12.99
C ALA A 38 -0.20 8.83 -13.63
N GLN A 39 0.88 8.78 -12.85
CA GLN A 39 2.25 8.93 -13.33
C GLN A 39 2.87 7.63 -13.83
N GLY A 40 2.15 6.52 -13.78
CA GLY A 40 2.62 5.22 -14.26
C GLY A 40 3.21 4.31 -13.19
N ASP A 41 3.09 4.67 -11.92
CA ASP A 41 3.56 3.82 -10.82
C ASP A 41 2.61 2.66 -10.59
N THR A 42 3.17 1.55 -10.09
CA THR A 42 2.39 0.38 -9.67
C THR A 42 1.93 0.58 -8.23
N LEU A 43 0.66 0.35 -7.96
CA LEU A 43 0.09 0.51 -6.62
C LEU A 43 -0.36 -0.84 -6.07
N ILE A 44 0.17 -1.20 -4.91
CA ILE A 44 -0.16 -2.44 -4.21
C ILE A 44 -0.86 -2.10 -2.90
N LEU A 45 -2.03 -2.68 -2.65
CA LEU A 45 -2.64 -2.62 -1.33
C LEU A 45 -1.94 -3.66 -0.45
N TRP A 46 -1.36 -3.19 0.67
CA TRP A 46 -0.58 -4.03 1.59
C TRP A 46 -1.20 -3.94 2.97
N THR A 47 -2.09 -4.88 3.31
CA THR A 47 -2.94 -4.81 4.49
C THR A 47 -3.06 -6.15 5.21
N CYS A 48 -3.31 -6.10 6.51
CA CYS A 48 -3.62 -7.29 7.29
C CYS A 48 -5.07 -7.75 7.12
N ARG A 49 -5.91 -6.97 6.46
CA ARG A 49 -7.29 -7.40 6.19
C ARG A 49 -7.32 -8.59 5.25
N CYS A 50 -8.28 -9.48 5.47
CA CYS A 50 -8.53 -10.64 4.60
C CYS A 50 -10.02 -10.90 4.52
N GLY A 51 -10.44 -11.80 3.62
CA GLY A 51 -11.85 -12.18 3.48
C GLY A 51 -12.77 -11.00 3.19
N GLU A 52 -13.92 -10.98 3.83
CA GLU A 52 -14.90 -9.91 3.64
C GLU A 52 -14.39 -8.54 4.08
N ASP A 53 -13.58 -8.48 5.13
CA ASP A 53 -12.99 -7.21 5.57
C ASP A 53 -12.08 -6.62 4.51
N LEU A 54 -11.33 -7.45 3.80
CA LEU A 54 -10.48 -7.01 2.68
C LEU A 54 -11.33 -6.55 1.50
N LYS A 55 -12.39 -7.28 1.20
CA LYS A 55 -13.29 -6.93 0.10
C LYS A 55 -13.92 -5.55 0.34
N GLU A 56 -14.38 -5.30 1.56
CA GLU A 56 -14.96 -4.00 1.93
C GLU A 56 -13.93 -2.87 1.79
N ALA A 57 -12.68 -3.13 2.19
CA ALA A 57 -11.61 -2.14 2.05
C ALA A 57 -11.37 -1.79 0.57
N ILE A 58 -11.30 -2.79 -0.29
CA ILE A 58 -11.09 -2.59 -1.73
C ILE A 58 -12.26 -1.80 -2.32
N GLU A 59 -13.49 -2.15 -1.98
CA GLU A 59 -14.69 -1.45 -2.46
C GLU A 59 -14.73 -0.01 -1.98
N SER A 60 -14.32 0.25 -0.74
CA SER A 60 -14.27 1.60 -0.19
C SER A 60 -13.25 2.46 -0.93
N CYS A 61 -12.09 1.90 -1.25
CA CYS A 61 -11.08 2.59 -2.05
C CYS A 61 -11.62 2.89 -3.46
N LYS A 62 -12.29 1.93 -4.06
CA LYS A 62 -12.90 2.10 -5.39
C LYS A 62 -13.90 3.24 -5.39
N SER A 63 -14.70 3.38 -4.32
CA SER A 63 -15.71 4.42 -4.20
C SER A 63 -15.10 5.83 -4.16
N VAL A 64 -13.84 5.96 -3.76
CA VAL A 64 -13.12 7.24 -3.78
C VAL A 64 -12.17 7.36 -4.98
N GLY A 65 -12.31 6.46 -5.96
CA GLY A 65 -11.55 6.51 -7.20
C GLY A 65 -10.17 5.90 -7.13
N LEU A 66 -9.89 5.05 -6.15
CA LEU A 66 -8.58 4.42 -6.01
C LEU A 66 -8.67 2.93 -6.29
N GLU A 67 -7.94 2.48 -7.30
CA GLU A 67 -7.85 1.07 -7.67
C GLU A 67 -6.40 0.60 -7.59
N PHE A 68 -6.22 -0.65 -7.18
CA PHE A 68 -4.89 -1.24 -6.99
C PHE A 68 -4.54 -2.16 -8.14
N ASP A 69 -3.25 -2.22 -8.48
CA ASP A 69 -2.75 -3.16 -9.46
C ASP A 69 -2.62 -4.57 -8.85
N TYR A 70 -2.28 -4.62 -7.55
CA TYR A 70 -2.13 -5.87 -6.81
C TYR A 70 -2.62 -5.67 -5.38
N VAL A 71 -2.98 -6.78 -4.73
CA VAL A 71 -3.41 -6.78 -3.33
C VAL A 71 -2.65 -7.87 -2.59
N ASN A 72 -1.83 -7.48 -1.61
CA ASN A 72 -1.06 -8.40 -0.76
C ASN A 72 -0.19 -9.40 -1.53
N GLU A 73 0.30 -9.01 -2.68
CA GLU A 73 1.18 -9.86 -3.49
C GLU A 73 2.20 -9.01 -4.25
N ASN A 74 3.30 -9.63 -4.63
CA ASN A 74 4.32 -8.98 -5.44
C ASN A 74 3.82 -8.71 -6.85
N SER A 75 4.32 -7.63 -7.46
CA SER A 75 4.04 -7.35 -8.86
C SER A 75 4.64 -8.44 -9.76
N LYS A 76 4.01 -8.64 -10.91
CA LYS A 76 4.51 -9.61 -11.90
C LYS A 76 5.91 -9.24 -12.39
N GLU A 77 6.21 -7.95 -12.51
CA GLU A 77 7.52 -7.47 -12.91
C GLU A 77 8.60 -7.86 -11.90
N HIS A 78 8.30 -7.71 -10.60
CA HIS A 78 9.22 -8.12 -9.55
C HIS A 78 9.44 -9.62 -9.57
N LEU A 79 8.35 -10.40 -9.66
CA LEU A 79 8.45 -11.86 -9.69
C LEU A 79 9.31 -12.33 -10.85
N ALA A 80 9.17 -11.72 -12.02
CA ALA A 80 9.96 -12.09 -13.20
C ALA A 80 11.45 -11.89 -13.00
N LYS A 81 11.86 -10.91 -12.19
CA LYS A 81 13.27 -10.64 -11.90
C LYS A 81 13.86 -11.57 -10.86
N PHE A 82 13.06 -12.24 -10.06
CA PHE A 82 13.50 -13.01 -8.89
C PHE A 82 12.97 -14.46 -8.92
N ASN A 83 12.98 -15.08 -10.09
CA ASN A 83 12.63 -16.49 -10.28
C ASN A 83 11.23 -16.84 -9.76
N ASN A 84 10.28 -15.91 -9.86
CA ASN A 84 8.90 -16.11 -9.42
C ASN A 84 8.75 -16.45 -7.93
N GLN A 85 9.71 -16.03 -7.10
CA GLN A 85 9.63 -16.23 -5.66
C GLN A 85 8.78 -15.12 -5.05
N ASP A 86 7.58 -15.48 -4.65
CA ASP A 86 6.64 -14.55 -4.04
C ASP A 86 6.81 -14.55 -2.52
N THR A 87 7.65 -13.67 -2.05
CA THR A 87 7.98 -13.57 -0.62
C THR A 87 6.84 -12.93 0.16
N ARG A 88 6.72 -13.28 1.46
CA ARG A 88 5.70 -12.67 2.32
C ARG A 88 5.88 -11.16 2.46
N LYS A 89 7.12 -10.69 2.60
CA LYS A 89 7.36 -9.27 2.50
C LYS A 89 7.40 -8.93 1.02
N ILE A 90 6.36 -8.26 0.55
CA ILE A 90 6.32 -7.83 -0.85
C ILE A 90 7.38 -6.75 -1.09
N TYR A 91 7.91 -6.72 -2.31
CA TYR A 91 8.83 -5.66 -2.69
C TYR A 91 8.06 -4.40 -3.07
N ALA A 92 8.52 -3.28 -2.58
CA ALA A 92 8.09 -1.96 -3.04
C ALA A 92 9.27 -1.00 -2.94
N ASP A 93 9.28 -0.01 -3.82
CA ASP A 93 10.24 1.09 -3.72
C ASP A 93 9.90 1.99 -2.55
N TYR A 94 8.59 2.13 -2.26
CA TYR A 94 8.10 2.93 -1.14
C TYR A 94 6.96 2.20 -0.45
N TYR A 95 6.98 2.24 0.88
CA TYR A 95 5.92 1.71 1.73
C TYR A 95 5.26 2.87 2.46
N ILE A 96 3.93 3.02 2.31
CA ILE A 96 3.15 4.03 2.99
C ILE A 96 2.34 3.34 4.08
N ASP A 97 2.68 3.60 5.33
CA ASP A 97 2.10 2.90 6.47
C ASP A 97 2.16 3.82 7.70
N ASP A 98 1.12 3.79 8.52
CA ASP A 98 1.05 4.61 9.73
C ASP A 98 1.86 4.02 10.90
N LYS A 99 2.29 2.77 10.79
CA LYS A 99 3.00 2.05 11.86
C LYS A 99 4.46 1.77 11.53
N MET A 100 5.10 2.65 10.78
CA MET A 100 6.48 2.44 10.40
C MET A 100 7.42 3.38 11.16
N ILE A 101 8.62 2.90 11.42
CA ILE A 101 9.72 3.73 11.90
C ILE A 101 10.82 3.63 10.84
N ASP A 102 11.22 4.77 10.30
CA ASP A 102 12.26 4.81 9.29
C ASP A 102 13.60 4.42 9.90
N ALA A 103 14.17 3.31 9.42
CA ALA A 103 15.46 2.82 9.91
C ALA A 103 16.57 3.86 9.76
N LYS A 104 16.46 4.76 8.80
CA LYS A 104 17.43 5.85 8.62
C LYS A 104 17.45 6.80 9.81
N LEU A 105 16.30 6.99 10.47
CA LEU A 105 16.23 7.80 11.69
C LEU A 105 16.87 7.07 12.86
N ILE A 106 16.63 5.76 13.00
CA ILE A 106 17.17 4.96 14.10
C ILE A 106 18.69 4.89 14.01
N ARG A 107 19.25 4.62 12.85
CA ARG A 107 20.70 4.47 12.69
C ARG A 107 21.49 5.77 12.90
N ARG A 108 20.80 6.91 12.96
CA ARG A 108 21.41 8.20 13.30
C ARG A 108 21.43 8.46 14.80
N ALA A 109 20.64 7.69 15.56
CA ALA A 109 20.54 7.85 17.00
C ALA A 109 21.66 7.07 17.70
N ILE A 110 21.98 7.51 18.92
CA ILE A 110 22.95 6.82 19.78
C ILE A 110 22.15 6.04 20.82
N PHE A 111 22.37 4.74 20.85
CA PHE A 111 21.72 3.87 21.83
C PHE A 111 22.72 3.28 22.80
#